data_a176d6c4a42993cde3c92c0c6097a9d5
#
_entry.id   a176d6c4a42993cde3c92c0c6097a9d5
#
_cell.length_a   1.000
_cell.length_b   1.000
_cell.length_c   1.000
_cell.angle_alpha   90.00
_cell.angle_beta   90.00
_cell.angle_gamma   90.00
#
_symmetry.space_group_name_H-M   'P 1'
#
loop_
_entity.id
_entity.type
_entity.pdbx_description
1 polymer ?
#
loop_
_entity_poly.entity_id
_entity_poly.type
_entity_poly.pdbx_seq_one_letter_code
_entity_poly.pdbx_strand_id
1 'polypeptide(L)'
;MNIQKFVLGSFVGGIIKFFLGFLFVGVLLKDFFAENGGPVTNPDTMVWWALVLGNLFSGVLLVYFFIKANISTLKKGVSTGFVIGLLVGLGNFLVTYAITLSPSIKAVGVHVFVSAVNYAVAGAFVGWLFGYGKKSPKLFA
;
A
#
# COMPACT_ATOMS: atom_id res chain seq x y z
N MET A 1 -20.00 1.32 -12.01
CA MET A 1 -18.81 1.77 -11.25
C MET A 1 -18.86 3.29 -11.16
N ASN A 2 -18.83 3.87 -9.96
CA ASN A 2 -18.79 5.33 -9.83
C ASN A 2 -17.35 5.80 -10.11
N ILE A 3 -17.12 6.42 -11.27
CA ILE A 3 -15.80 6.87 -11.73
C ILE A 3 -15.18 7.85 -10.75
N GLN A 4 -15.97 8.75 -10.17
CA GLN A 4 -15.47 9.74 -9.21
C GLN A 4 -14.90 9.06 -7.95
N LYS A 5 -15.61 8.05 -7.42
CA LYS A 5 -15.11 7.28 -6.26
C LYS A 5 -13.87 6.46 -6.62
N PHE A 6 -13.80 5.93 -7.84
CA PHE A 6 -12.63 5.21 -8.32
C PHE A 6 -11.41 6.12 -8.38
N VAL A 7 -11.52 7.26 -9.06
CA VAL A 7 -10.41 8.21 -9.22
C VAL A 7 -9.97 8.77 -7.86
N LEU A 8 -10.93 9.25 -7.07
CA LEU A 8 -10.62 9.81 -5.75
C LEU A 8 -9.98 8.78 -4.82
N GLY A 9 -10.55 7.57 -4.75
CA GLY A 9 -10.00 6.49 -3.92
C GLY A 9 -8.59 6.08 -4.35
N SER A 10 -8.34 5.99 -5.67
CA SER A 10 -7.02 5.67 -6.21
C SER A 10 -5.98 6.72 -5.86
N PHE A 11 -6.35 7.99 -5.98
CA PHE A 11 -5.48 9.10 -5.65
C PHE A 11 -5.17 9.14 -4.14
N VAL A 12 -6.20 9.06 -3.30
CA VAL A 12 -6.04 9.02 -1.83
C VAL A 12 -5.21 7.81 -1.40
N GLY A 13 -5.54 6.62 -1.90
CA GLY A 13 -4.79 5.41 -1.59
C GLY A 13 -3.32 5.47 -2.03
N GLY A 14 -3.07 6.01 -3.22
CA GLY A 14 -1.71 6.20 -3.76
C GLY A 14 -0.88 7.21 -2.95
N ILE A 15 -1.47 8.34 -2.59
CA ILE A 15 -0.80 9.36 -1.76
C ILE A 15 -0.46 8.81 -0.37
N ILE A 16 -1.40 8.15 0.29
CA ILE A 16 -1.15 7.55 1.61
C ILE A 16 -0.01 6.55 1.53
N LYS A 17 -0.01 5.69 0.51
CA LYS A 17 1.06 4.71 0.30
C LYS A 17 2.41 5.36 0.04
N PHE A 18 2.45 6.44 -0.73
CA PHE A 18 3.66 7.21 -0.99
C PHE A 18 4.26 7.75 0.31
N PHE A 19 3.47 8.46 1.12
CA PHE A 19 3.96 9.02 2.38
C PHE A 19 4.38 7.96 3.38
N LEU A 20 3.59 6.92 3.56
CA LEU A 20 3.94 5.83 4.47
C LEU A 20 5.14 5.02 3.98
N GLY A 21 5.24 4.75 2.69
CA GLY A 21 6.40 4.07 2.10
C GLY A 21 7.68 4.87 2.31
N PHE A 22 7.63 6.18 2.05
CA PHE A 22 8.76 7.07 2.30
C PHE A 22 9.12 7.14 3.80
N LEU A 23 8.13 7.26 4.67
CA LEU A 23 8.34 7.29 6.12
C LEU A 23 8.99 5.99 6.63
N PHE A 24 8.45 4.83 6.26
CA PHE A 24 8.98 3.55 6.74
C PHE A 24 10.34 3.23 6.14
N VAL A 25 10.47 3.29 4.83
CA VAL A 25 11.69 2.86 4.13
C VAL A 25 12.74 3.97 4.10
N GLY A 26 12.31 5.22 3.87
CA GLY A 26 13.21 6.36 3.70
C GLY A 26 13.70 7.00 5.00
N VAL A 27 12.96 6.82 6.11
CA VAL A 27 13.27 7.45 7.39
C VAL A 27 13.48 6.42 8.51
N LEU A 28 12.45 5.62 8.83
CA LEU A 28 12.48 4.78 10.04
C LEU A 28 13.38 3.54 9.89
N LEU A 29 13.42 2.93 8.72
CA LEU A 29 14.16 1.68 8.46
C LEU A 29 15.33 1.86 7.49
N LYS A 30 15.74 3.10 7.25
CA LYS A 30 16.81 3.43 6.31
C LYS A 30 18.10 2.69 6.65
N ASP A 31 18.56 2.81 7.88
CA ASP A 31 19.81 2.19 8.34
C ASP A 31 19.70 0.66 8.34
N PHE A 32 18.57 0.13 8.80
CA PHE A 32 18.33 -1.31 8.75
C PHE A 32 18.42 -1.87 7.32
N PHE A 33 17.82 -1.22 6.34
CA PHE A 33 17.88 -1.66 4.95
C PHE A 33 19.25 -1.45 4.30
N ALA A 34 19.97 -0.40 4.68
CA ALA A 34 21.34 -0.19 4.23
C ALA A 34 22.28 -1.32 4.68
N GLU A 35 22.13 -1.79 5.92
CA GLU A 35 22.95 -2.88 6.48
C GLU A 35 22.54 -4.28 5.96
N ASN A 36 21.27 -4.49 5.64
CA ASN A 36 20.73 -5.80 5.30
C ASN A 36 20.40 -5.98 3.80
N GLY A 37 20.84 -5.06 2.94
CA GLY A 37 20.65 -5.17 1.48
C GLY A 37 19.22 -4.94 1.00
N GLY A 38 18.41 -4.20 1.76
CA GLY A 38 17.07 -3.80 1.37
C GLY A 38 17.02 -2.59 0.44
N PRO A 39 15.84 -2.04 0.16
CA PRO A 39 15.70 -0.83 -0.63
C PRO A 39 16.33 0.36 0.11
N VAL A 40 17.37 0.93 -0.47
CA VAL A 40 18.04 2.11 0.05
C VAL A 40 17.52 3.34 -0.67
N THR A 41 17.04 4.31 0.07
CA THR A 41 16.62 5.59 -0.48
C THR A 41 17.78 6.57 -0.46
N ASN A 42 18.31 6.87 -1.64
CA ASN A 42 19.21 7.99 -1.83
C ASN A 42 18.47 9.09 -2.60
N PRO A 43 18.18 10.24 -1.94
CA PRO A 43 17.42 11.33 -2.57
C PRO A 43 18.04 11.84 -3.88
N ASP A 44 19.36 11.80 -3.98
CA ASP A 44 20.10 12.35 -5.13
C ASP A 44 20.00 11.47 -6.39
N THR A 45 19.76 10.16 -6.21
CA THR A 45 19.61 9.19 -7.30
C THR A 45 18.19 8.69 -7.50
N MET A 46 17.26 9.14 -6.66
CA MET A 46 15.89 8.67 -6.67
C MET A 46 15.10 9.24 -7.86
N VAL A 47 14.47 8.34 -8.60
CA VAL A 47 13.58 8.71 -9.72
C VAL A 47 12.19 9.03 -9.18
N TRP A 48 11.99 10.27 -8.74
CA TRP A 48 10.79 10.72 -8.02
C TRP A 48 9.48 10.48 -8.78
N TRP A 49 9.46 10.78 -10.08
CA TRP A 49 8.23 10.55 -10.87
C TRP A 49 7.82 9.08 -10.92
N ALA A 50 8.79 8.17 -11.01
CA ALA A 50 8.51 6.73 -11.01
C ALA A 50 8.00 6.26 -9.65
N LEU A 51 8.54 6.80 -8.56
CA LEU A 51 8.07 6.51 -7.21
C LEU A 51 6.62 6.96 -7.02
N VAL A 52 6.28 8.18 -7.45
CA VAL A 52 4.91 8.71 -7.39
C VAL A 52 3.95 7.86 -8.22
N LEU A 53 4.28 7.61 -9.49
CA LEU A 53 3.44 6.81 -10.38
C LEU A 53 3.25 5.37 -9.86
N GLY A 54 4.30 4.73 -9.38
CA GLY A 54 4.22 3.38 -8.80
C GLY A 54 3.24 3.30 -7.62
N ASN A 55 3.25 4.31 -6.75
CA ASN A 55 2.29 4.40 -5.65
C ASN A 55 0.87 4.71 -6.12
N LEU A 56 0.69 5.54 -7.14
CA LEU A 56 -0.63 5.79 -7.73
C LEU A 56 -1.21 4.52 -8.37
N PHE A 57 -0.42 3.77 -9.16
CA PHE A 57 -0.86 2.48 -9.70
C PHE A 57 -1.19 1.47 -8.60
N SER A 58 -0.45 1.45 -7.51
CA SER A 58 -0.78 0.64 -6.34
C SER A 58 -2.11 1.06 -5.70
N GLY A 59 -2.42 2.36 -5.68
CA GLY A 59 -3.71 2.89 -5.25
C GLY A 59 -4.85 2.45 -6.17
N VAL A 60 -4.63 2.48 -7.49
CA VAL A 60 -5.59 1.97 -8.49
C VAL A 60 -5.87 0.49 -8.26
N LEU A 61 -4.84 -0.33 -8.06
CA LEU A 61 -4.97 -1.76 -7.77
C LEU A 61 -5.85 -1.99 -6.54
N LEU A 62 -5.53 -1.30 -5.43
CA LEU A 62 -6.28 -1.41 -4.17
C LEU A 62 -7.76 -1.08 -4.37
N VAL A 63 -8.05 0.04 -5.03
CA VAL A 63 -9.41 0.51 -5.28
C VAL A 63 -10.17 -0.41 -6.22
N TYR A 64 -9.53 -0.92 -7.25
CA TYR A 64 -10.15 -1.90 -8.15
C TYR A 64 -10.63 -3.13 -7.38
N PHE A 65 -9.79 -3.71 -6.52
CA PHE A 65 -10.19 -4.84 -5.68
C PHE A 65 -11.31 -4.47 -4.71
N PHE A 66 -11.25 -3.28 -4.10
CA PHE A 66 -12.27 -2.82 -3.16
C PHE A 66 -13.64 -2.67 -3.80
N ILE A 67 -13.69 -2.15 -5.02
CA ILE A 67 -14.95 -2.05 -5.77
C ILE A 67 -15.48 -3.44 -6.12
N LYS A 68 -14.62 -4.32 -6.64
CA LYS A 68 -15.02 -5.70 -7.00
C LYS A 68 -15.50 -6.52 -5.80
N ALA A 69 -14.89 -6.35 -4.64
CA ALA A 69 -15.25 -7.05 -3.42
C ALA A 69 -16.29 -6.30 -2.56
N ASN A 70 -16.85 -5.18 -3.06
CA ASN A 70 -17.83 -4.34 -2.34
C ASN A 70 -17.34 -3.90 -0.93
N ILE A 71 -16.07 -3.57 -0.79
CA ILE A 71 -15.48 -3.13 0.46
C ILE A 71 -15.79 -1.66 0.67
N SER A 72 -16.52 -1.36 1.77
CA SER A 72 -16.98 -0.02 2.10
C SER A 72 -16.99 0.25 3.61
N THR A 73 -16.13 -0.45 4.35
CA THR A 73 -15.97 -0.22 5.79
C THR A 73 -14.49 -0.18 6.14
N LEU A 74 -14.13 0.60 7.16
CA LEU A 74 -12.78 0.71 7.65
C LEU A 74 -12.19 -0.67 8.02
N LYS A 75 -12.94 -1.48 8.79
CA LYS A 75 -12.48 -2.80 9.23
C LYS A 75 -12.17 -3.75 8.07
N LYS A 76 -13.07 -3.85 7.09
CA LYS A 76 -12.82 -4.66 5.88
C LYS A 76 -11.69 -4.07 5.05
N GLY A 77 -11.59 -2.74 5.00
CA GLY A 77 -10.50 -2.04 4.31
C GLY A 77 -9.13 -2.39 4.87
N VAL A 78 -8.98 -2.36 6.19
CA VAL A 78 -7.73 -2.78 6.87
C VAL A 78 -7.40 -4.23 6.55
N SER A 79 -8.33 -5.15 6.77
CA SER A 79 -8.08 -6.59 6.59
C SER A 79 -7.73 -6.92 5.14
N THR A 80 -8.49 -6.41 4.18
CA THR A 80 -8.24 -6.68 2.76
C THR A 80 -6.96 -5.99 2.29
N GLY A 81 -6.73 -4.75 2.70
CA GLY A 81 -5.48 -4.04 2.41
C GLY A 81 -4.27 -4.79 2.94
N PHE A 82 -4.32 -5.30 4.17
CA PHE A 82 -3.25 -6.10 4.76
C PHE A 82 -2.92 -7.34 3.91
N VAL A 83 -3.93 -8.10 3.50
CA VAL A 83 -3.72 -9.30 2.66
C VAL A 83 -3.15 -8.93 1.30
N ILE A 84 -3.67 -7.90 0.64
CA ILE A 84 -3.12 -7.41 -0.63
C ILE A 84 -1.65 -6.99 -0.45
N GLY A 85 -1.36 -6.25 0.61
CA GLY A 85 0.00 -5.78 0.90
C GLY A 85 0.99 -6.92 1.18
N LEU A 86 0.54 -7.98 1.87
CA LEU A 86 1.33 -9.20 2.05
C LEU A 86 1.67 -9.86 0.71
N LEU A 87 0.67 -10.08 -0.12
CA LEU A 87 0.85 -10.79 -1.40
C LEU A 87 1.71 -9.97 -2.37
N VAL A 88 1.46 -8.67 -2.48
CA VAL A 88 2.25 -7.76 -3.33
C VAL A 88 3.68 -7.64 -2.79
N GLY A 89 3.84 -7.51 -1.48
CA GLY A 89 5.15 -7.43 -0.83
C GLY A 89 5.97 -8.71 -1.05
N LEU A 90 5.37 -9.87 -0.84
CA LEU A 90 6.02 -11.17 -1.08
C LEU A 90 6.40 -11.33 -2.54
N GLY A 91 5.47 -11.08 -3.46
CA GLY A 91 5.72 -11.24 -4.89
C GLY A 91 6.87 -10.37 -5.37
N ASN A 92 6.82 -9.07 -5.09
CA ASN A 92 7.87 -8.14 -5.50
C ASN A 92 9.22 -8.47 -4.88
N PHE A 93 9.24 -8.85 -3.61
CA PHE A 93 10.49 -9.09 -2.92
C PHE A 93 11.14 -10.41 -3.32
N LEU A 94 10.38 -11.47 -3.52
CA LEU A 94 10.90 -12.74 -4.01
C LEU A 94 11.50 -12.60 -5.41
N VAL A 95 10.87 -11.82 -6.29
CA VAL A 95 11.43 -11.50 -7.61
C VAL A 95 12.74 -10.72 -7.46
N THR A 96 12.77 -9.70 -6.63
CA THR A 96 13.99 -8.91 -6.38
C THR A 96 15.10 -9.79 -5.79
N TYR A 97 14.76 -10.62 -4.82
CA TYR A 97 15.72 -11.57 -4.22
C TYR A 97 16.32 -12.51 -5.26
N ALA A 98 15.49 -13.07 -6.14
CA ALA A 98 15.94 -13.99 -7.18
C ALA A 98 16.88 -13.33 -8.21
N ILE A 99 16.68 -12.04 -8.51
CA ILE A 99 17.46 -11.33 -9.52
C ILE A 99 18.76 -10.75 -8.94
N THR A 100 18.70 -10.18 -7.74
CA THR A 100 19.82 -9.41 -7.20
C THR A 100 20.68 -10.18 -6.20
N LEU A 101 20.16 -11.26 -5.59
CA LEU A 101 20.80 -12.02 -4.50
C LEU A 101 21.33 -11.16 -3.33
N SER A 102 20.90 -9.91 -3.31
CA SER A 102 21.47 -8.85 -2.46
C SER A 102 20.81 -8.71 -1.10
N PRO A 103 19.45 -8.78 -0.97
CA PRO A 103 18.82 -8.59 0.33
C PRO A 103 18.93 -9.83 1.22
N SER A 104 19.15 -9.60 2.51
CA SER A 104 19.06 -10.66 3.51
C SER A 104 17.61 -11.12 3.68
N ILE A 105 17.41 -12.36 4.14
CA ILE A 105 16.08 -12.88 4.45
C ILE A 105 15.36 -12.03 5.51
N LYS A 106 16.11 -11.36 6.39
CA LYS A 106 15.58 -10.41 7.38
C LYS A 106 15.01 -9.17 6.69
N ALA A 107 15.72 -8.61 5.72
CA ALA A 107 15.24 -7.47 4.94
C ALA A 107 13.98 -7.84 4.14
N VAL A 108 13.89 -9.06 3.61
CA VAL A 108 12.67 -9.59 2.97
C VAL A 108 11.50 -9.53 3.93
N GLY A 109 11.63 -10.13 5.10
CA GLY A 109 10.54 -10.20 6.09
C GLY A 109 10.05 -8.82 6.53
N VAL A 110 10.98 -7.91 6.83
CA VAL A 110 10.65 -6.55 7.24
C VAL A 110 9.96 -5.78 6.12
N HIS A 111 10.45 -5.86 4.88
CA HIS A 111 9.83 -5.18 3.75
C HIS A 111 8.42 -5.68 3.45
N VAL A 112 8.20 -6.99 3.52
CA VAL A 112 6.87 -7.60 3.35
C VAL A 112 5.90 -7.11 4.42
N PHE A 113 6.35 -7.07 5.68
CA PHE A 113 5.55 -6.56 6.79
C PHE A 113 5.21 -5.08 6.61
N VAL A 114 6.18 -4.25 6.25
CA VAL A 114 5.97 -2.83 5.95
C VAL A 114 4.98 -2.65 4.80
N SER A 115 5.09 -3.45 3.75
CA SER A 115 4.14 -3.44 2.64
C SER A 115 2.72 -3.77 3.12
N ALA A 116 2.56 -4.82 3.94
CA ALA A 116 1.27 -5.20 4.49
C ALA A 116 0.63 -4.07 5.33
N VAL A 117 1.40 -3.44 6.21
CA VAL A 117 0.95 -2.31 7.03
C VAL A 117 0.58 -1.10 6.17
N ASN A 118 1.41 -0.77 5.18
CA ASN A 118 1.18 0.33 4.26
C ASN A 118 -0.15 0.17 3.49
N TYR A 119 -0.39 -1.02 2.93
CA TYR A 119 -1.66 -1.32 2.26
C TYR A 119 -2.85 -1.40 3.22
N ALA A 120 -2.66 -1.86 4.46
CA ALA A 120 -3.71 -1.89 5.48
C ALA A 120 -4.18 -0.48 5.83
N VAL A 121 -3.25 0.46 6.05
CA VAL A 121 -3.58 1.85 6.36
C VAL A 121 -4.25 2.52 5.16
N ALA A 122 -3.69 2.40 3.96
CA ALA A 122 -4.32 2.92 2.74
C ALA A 122 -5.72 2.32 2.54
N GLY A 123 -5.87 1.01 2.77
CA GLY A 123 -7.14 0.31 2.70
C GLY A 123 -8.16 0.79 3.75
N ALA A 124 -7.72 1.12 4.95
CA ALA A 124 -8.58 1.72 5.97
C ALA A 124 -9.24 3.01 5.46
N PHE A 125 -8.43 3.92 4.92
CA PHE A 125 -8.90 5.20 4.41
C PHE A 125 -9.80 5.04 3.18
N VAL A 126 -9.43 4.20 2.23
CA VAL A 126 -10.26 3.94 1.04
C VAL A 126 -11.57 3.26 1.43
N GLY A 127 -11.53 2.27 2.33
CA GLY A 127 -12.73 1.60 2.84
C GLY A 127 -13.66 2.54 3.58
N TRP A 128 -13.11 3.44 4.38
CA TRP A 128 -13.88 4.51 5.04
C TRP A 128 -14.48 5.47 4.03
N LEU A 129 -13.71 5.94 3.05
CA LEU A 129 -14.16 6.83 1.99
C LEU A 129 -15.33 6.23 1.20
N PHE A 130 -15.29 4.94 0.91
CA PHE A 130 -16.35 4.24 0.18
C PHE A 130 -17.60 3.98 1.02
N GLY A 131 -17.45 3.94 2.34
CA GLY A 131 -18.56 3.88 3.30
C GLY A 131 -19.22 5.23 3.55
N TYR A 132 -18.48 6.30 3.36
CA TYR A 132 -18.96 7.65 3.58
C TYR A 132 -20.11 7.98 2.60
N GLY A 133 -21.25 8.40 3.15
CA GLY A 133 -22.46 8.69 2.37
C GLY A 133 -23.35 7.49 2.04
N LYS A 134 -23.00 6.26 2.41
CA LYS A 134 -23.97 5.18 2.53
C LYS A 134 -24.73 5.41 3.83
N LYS A 135 -25.97 5.98 3.73
CA LYS A 135 -26.89 6.06 4.87
C LYS A 135 -27.00 4.68 5.47
N SER A 136 -26.71 4.53 6.78
CA SER A 136 -27.08 3.34 7.54
C SER A 136 -28.54 3.02 7.22
N PRO A 137 -28.91 1.77 6.91
CA PRO A 137 -30.31 1.41 6.90
C PRO A 137 -30.83 1.77 8.28
N LYS A 138 -31.87 2.63 8.31
CA LYS A 138 -32.52 3.00 9.55
C LYS A 138 -32.97 1.71 10.24
N LEU A 139 -32.38 1.40 11.37
CA LEU A 139 -32.83 0.41 12.33
C LEU A 139 -34.11 0.96 13.00
N PHE A 140 -35.18 1.11 12.22
CA PHE A 140 -36.52 1.36 12.74
C PHE A 140 -37.52 0.86 11.70
N ALA A 141 -37.87 -0.33 11.83
CA ALA A 141 -39.19 -0.83 11.55
C ALA A 141 -39.54 -1.85 12.62
#